data_01469640ef56d3610865ffdaea9d7027
#
_entry.id   01469640ef56d3610865ffdaea9d7027
#
_cell.length_a   1.000
_cell.length_b   1.000
_cell.length_c   1.000
_cell.angle_alpha   90.00
_cell.angle_beta   90.00
_cell.angle_gamma   90.00
#
_symmetry.space_group_name_H-M   'P 1'
#
loop_
_entity.id
_entity.type
_entity.pdbx_description
1 polymer ?
#
loop_
_entity_poly.entity_id
_entity_poly.type
_entity_poly.pdbx_seq_one_letter_code
_entity_poly.pdbx_strand_id
1 'polypeptide(L)'
;VGFEAPAQAEIAEAFAWYEEKSYGLGGDFLRVIAAAAEQLARNPEAFPPTRGRFRRILLRRFPYALHFELLTNHRVSVLACLHHRRSPARWPGP
;
A
#
# COMPACT_ATOMS: atom_id res chain seq x y z
N VAL A 1 -2.31 -2.04 -11.93
CA VAL A 1 -2.38 -1.43 -10.61
C VAL A 1 -1.87 0.01 -10.69
N GLY A 2 -2.72 0.95 -10.30
CA GLY A 2 -2.34 2.35 -10.25
C GLY A 2 -2.14 2.80 -8.80
N PHE A 3 -1.22 3.74 -8.58
CA PHE A 3 -0.98 4.30 -7.26
C PHE A 3 -1.40 5.76 -7.29
N GLU A 4 -2.36 6.13 -6.45
CA GLU A 4 -2.81 7.51 -6.36
C GLU A 4 -1.76 8.38 -5.70
N ALA A 5 -1.83 9.69 -5.93
CA ALA A 5 -0.81 10.62 -5.44
C ALA A 5 -0.55 10.53 -3.94
N PRO A 6 -1.57 10.43 -3.07
CA PRO A 6 -1.29 10.27 -1.63
C PRO A 6 -0.49 9.02 -1.31
N ALA A 7 -0.80 7.90 -1.99
CA ALA A 7 -0.05 6.67 -1.78
C ALA A 7 1.39 6.81 -2.21
N GLN A 8 1.62 7.47 -3.36
CA GLN A 8 2.97 7.70 -3.86
C GLN A 8 3.78 8.52 -2.87
N ALA A 9 3.18 9.57 -2.32
CA ALA A 9 3.85 10.44 -1.35
C ALA A 9 4.20 9.66 -0.07
N GLU A 10 3.28 8.82 0.39
CA GLU A 10 3.50 8.03 1.60
C GLU A 10 4.59 6.99 1.40
N ILE A 11 4.64 6.38 0.22
CA ILE A 11 5.70 5.42 -0.11
C ILE A 11 7.05 6.12 -0.16
N ALA A 12 7.11 7.30 -0.78
CA ALA A 12 8.36 8.06 -0.86
C ALA A 12 8.86 8.46 0.53
N GLU A 13 7.95 8.87 1.40
CA GLU A 13 8.30 9.24 2.77
C GLU A 13 8.84 8.04 3.54
N ALA A 14 8.18 6.89 3.44
CA ALA A 14 8.64 5.68 4.11
C ALA A 14 9.99 5.23 3.55
N PHE A 15 10.16 5.29 2.23
CA PHE A 15 11.42 4.95 1.61
C PHE A 15 12.56 5.78 2.19
N ALA A 16 12.38 7.09 2.25
CA ALA A 16 13.42 8.00 2.75
C ALA A 16 13.76 7.69 4.20
N TRP A 17 12.74 7.41 5.01
CA TRP A 17 12.95 7.09 6.42
C TRP A 17 13.78 5.81 6.58
N TYR A 18 13.45 4.77 5.83
CA TYR A 18 14.18 3.51 5.92
C TYR A 18 15.59 3.64 5.39
N GLU A 19 15.78 4.36 4.29
CA GLU A 19 17.10 4.53 3.70
C GLU A 19 18.03 5.29 4.64
N GLU A 20 17.48 6.22 5.39
CA GLU A 20 18.21 6.97 6.39
C GLU A 20 18.66 6.07 7.55
N LYS A 21 17.85 5.07 7.90
CA LYS A 21 18.16 4.14 8.97
C LYS A 21 19.25 3.15 8.59
N SER A 22 19.24 2.70 7.34
CA SER A 22 20.24 1.74 6.88
C SER A 22 20.30 1.77 5.36
N TYR A 23 21.50 1.91 4.83
CA TYR A 23 21.70 1.95 3.39
C TYR A 23 21.11 0.71 2.74
N GLY A 24 20.30 0.89 1.72
CA GLY A 24 19.66 -0.19 0.98
C GLY A 24 18.33 -0.64 1.55
N LEU A 25 17.99 -0.22 2.78
CA LEU A 25 16.73 -0.65 3.39
C LEU A 25 15.52 -0.05 2.69
N GLY A 26 15.64 1.20 2.20
CA GLY A 26 14.60 1.81 1.39
C GLY A 26 14.35 1.02 0.12
N GLY A 27 15.43 0.54 -0.52
CA GLY A 27 15.29 -0.30 -1.69
C GLY A 27 14.57 -1.60 -1.40
N ASP A 28 14.87 -2.21 -0.24
CA ASP A 28 14.14 -3.41 0.18
C ASP A 28 12.65 -3.12 0.34
N PHE A 29 12.32 -1.97 0.94
CA PHE A 29 10.95 -1.56 1.10
C PHE A 29 10.25 -1.46 -0.25
N LEU A 30 10.89 -0.81 -1.23
CA LEU A 30 10.29 -0.68 -2.56
C LEU A 30 10.11 -2.03 -3.26
N ARG A 31 11.02 -2.97 -3.03
CA ARG A 31 10.85 -4.32 -3.59
C ARG A 31 9.64 -5.03 -3.00
N VAL A 32 9.40 -4.83 -1.71
CA VAL A 32 8.21 -5.40 -1.05
C VAL A 32 6.93 -4.75 -1.60
N ILE A 33 6.96 -3.43 -1.83
CA ILE A 33 5.84 -2.73 -2.47
C ILE A 33 5.56 -3.33 -3.86
N ALA A 34 6.62 -3.52 -4.65
CA ALA A 34 6.47 -4.07 -6.01
C ALA A 34 5.89 -5.48 -5.99
N ALA A 35 6.33 -6.31 -5.04
CA ALA A 35 5.78 -7.66 -4.91
C ALA A 35 4.30 -7.64 -4.53
N ALA A 36 3.92 -6.72 -3.65
CA ALA A 36 2.51 -6.56 -3.28
C ALA A 36 1.68 -6.11 -4.48
N ALA A 37 2.21 -5.18 -5.28
CA ALA A 37 1.51 -4.72 -6.47
C ALA A 37 1.29 -5.86 -7.47
N GLU A 38 2.28 -6.74 -7.64
CA GLU A 38 2.13 -7.91 -8.50
C GLU A 38 1.03 -8.84 -8.00
N GLN A 39 0.99 -9.04 -6.70
CA GLN A 39 -0.03 -9.88 -6.09
C GLN A 39 -1.42 -9.31 -6.31
N LEU A 40 -1.56 -7.99 -6.16
CA LEU A 40 -2.82 -7.31 -6.42
C LEU A 40 -3.23 -7.39 -7.89
N ALA A 41 -2.26 -7.34 -8.79
CA ALA A 41 -2.55 -7.45 -10.21
C ALA A 41 -3.08 -8.84 -10.57
N ARG A 42 -2.58 -9.87 -9.90
CA ARG A 42 -3.00 -11.25 -10.19
C ARG A 42 -4.33 -11.61 -9.57
N ASN A 43 -4.57 -11.19 -8.34
CA ASN A 43 -5.77 -11.65 -7.62
C ASN A 43 -6.22 -10.65 -6.55
N PRO A 44 -6.73 -9.49 -6.97
CA PRO A 44 -7.14 -8.47 -6.01
C PRO A 44 -8.30 -8.90 -5.13
N GLU A 45 -9.13 -9.83 -5.61
CA GLU A 45 -10.30 -10.28 -4.88
C GLU A 45 -9.97 -11.25 -3.75
N ALA A 46 -8.70 -11.69 -3.66
CA ALA A 46 -8.27 -12.52 -2.55
C ALA A 46 -8.27 -11.75 -1.22
N PHE A 47 -8.33 -10.42 -1.28
CA PHE A 47 -8.30 -9.58 -0.10
C PHE A 47 -9.69 -9.03 0.18
N PRO A 48 -10.34 -9.45 1.26
CA PRO A 48 -11.72 -9.05 1.52
C PRO A 48 -11.80 -7.56 1.88
N PRO A 49 -12.97 -6.94 1.66
CA PRO A 49 -13.16 -5.56 2.07
C PRO A 49 -12.97 -5.40 3.57
N THR A 50 -12.29 -4.34 3.95
CA THR A 50 -12.07 -4.03 5.37
C THR A 50 -12.97 -2.89 5.83
N ARG A 51 -13.36 -2.01 4.89
CA ARG A 51 -14.19 -0.86 5.21
C ARG A 51 -14.90 -0.42 3.95
N GLY A 52 -16.21 -0.69 3.86
CA GLY A 52 -16.96 -0.41 2.65
C GLY A 52 -16.36 -1.15 1.46
N ARG A 53 -16.01 -0.43 0.41
CA ARG A 53 -15.40 -1.02 -0.78
C ARG A 53 -13.88 -1.06 -0.71
N PHE A 54 -13.31 -0.59 0.39
CA PHE A 54 -11.86 -0.54 0.53
C PHE A 54 -11.31 -1.87 1.03
N ARG A 55 -10.15 -2.24 0.49
CA ARG A 55 -9.44 -3.47 0.82
C ARG A 55 -8.03 -3.12 1.20
N ARG A 56 -7.30 -4.06 1.77
CA ARG A 56 -5.90 -3.81 2.11
C ARG A 56 -5.06 -5.06 1.94
N ILE A 57 -3.78 -4.86 1.65
CA ILE A 57 -2.78 -5.91 1.67
C ILE A 57 -1.69 -5.49 2.65
N LEU A 58 -1.34 -6.38 3.58
CA LEU A 58 -0.27 -6.12 4.53
C LEU A 58 1.06 -6.44 3.88
N LEU A 59 2.04 -5.56 4.07
CA LEU A 59 3.37 -5.79 3.53
C LEU A 59 4.13 -6.79 4.38
N ARG A 60 5.06 -7.50 3.75
CA ARG A 60 5.98 -8.38 4.46
C ARG A 60 7.11 -7.55 5.03
N ARG A 61 7.62 -7.93 6.21
CA ARG A 61 8.77 -7.30 6.88
C ARG A 61 8.51 -5.89 7.40
N PHE A 62 7.70 -5.12 6.71
CA PHE A 62 7.51 -3.72 7.03
C PHE A 62 6.09 -3.52 7.56
N PRO A 63 5.94 -2.72 8.63
CA PRO A 63 4.64 -2.59 9.31
C PRO A 63 3.72 -1.60 8.59
N TYR A 64 3.51 -1.82 7.30
CA TYR A 64 2.68 -0.98 6.46
C TYR A 64 1.65 -1.83 5.73
N ALA A 65 0.57 -1.19 5.34
CA ALA A 65 -0.43 -1.81 4.48
C ALA A 65 -0.70 -0.89 3.29
N LEU A 66 -0.96 -1.50 2.14
CA LEU A 66 -1.48 -0.77 0.99
C LEU A 66 -3.00 -0.88 1.04
N HIS A 67 -3.67 0.26 1.07
CA HIS A 67 -5.13 0.33 1.04
C HIS A 67 -5.55 0.62 -0.38
N PHE A 68 -6.46 -0.19 -0.90
CA PHE A 68 -6.82 -0.09 -2.31
C PHE A 68 -8.31 -0.32 -2.51
N GLU A 69 -8.78 0.06 -3.69
CA GLU A 69 -10.13 -0.30 -4.09
C GLU A 69 -10.07 -0.97 -5.46
N LEU A 70 -10.98 -1.89 -5.67
CA LEU A 70 -11.11 -2.61 -6.92
C LEU A 70 -12.11 -1.87 -7.78
N LEU A 71 -11.63 -1.35 -8.89
CA LEU A 71 -12.46 -0.59 -9.82
C LEU A 71 -13.09 -1.52 -10.85
N THR A 72 -13.96 -0.98 -11.68
CA THR A 72 -14.51 -1.75 -12.80
C THR A 72 -13.38 -2.22 -13.72
N ASN A 73 -13.60 -3.30 -14.45
CA ASN A 73 -12.61 -3.89 -15.37
C ASN A 73 -11.39 -4.42 -14.62
N HIS A 74 -11.56 -4.84 -13.37
CA HIS A 74 -10.50 -5.46 -12.57
C HIS A 74 -9.28 -4.56 -12.37
N ARG A 75 -9.46 -3.25 -12.47
CA ARG A 75 -8.38 -2.31 -12.20
C ARG A 75 -8.29 -2.07 -10.71
N VAL A 76 -7.06 -1.96 -10.22
CA VAL A 76 -6.79 -1.74 -8.81
C VAL A 76 -6.20 -0.34 -8.63
N SER A 77 -6.78 0.44 -7.71
CA SER A 77 -6.28 1.76 -7.38
C SER A 77 -5.79 1.74 -5.93
N VAL A 78 -4.48 1.91 -5.73
CA VAL A 78 -3.91 1.98 -4.40
C VAL A 78 -4.04 3.42 -3.90
N LEU A 79 -4.79 3.59 -2.83
CA LEU A 79 -5.17 4.90 -2.33
C LEU A 79 -4.25 5.41 -1.25
N ALA A 80 -3.64 4.52 -0.47
CA ALA A 80 -2.82 4.90 0.66
C ALA A 80 -1.83 3.81 1.00
N CYS A 81 -0.70 4.21 1.58
CA CYS A 81 0.28 3.31 2.16
C CYS A 81 0.49 3.74 3.60
N LEU A 82 -0.14 3.04 4.54
CA LEU A 82 -0.19 3.50 5.93
C LEU A 82 0.49 2.51 6.86
N HIS A 83 1.21 3.07 7.83
CA HIS A 83 1.78 2.29 8.91
C HIS A 83 0.63 1.68 9.73
N HIS A 84 0.81 0.46 10.24
CA HIS A 84 -0.24 -0.24 11.00
C HIS A 84 -0.73 0.54 12.20
N ARG A 85 0.09 1.42 12.75
CA ARG A 85 -0.28 2.19 13.93
C ARG A 85 -1.06 3.44 13.62
N ARG A 86 -1.21 3.78 12.33
CA ARG A 86 -1.98 4.96 11.97
C ARG A 86 -3.46 4.65 12.06
N SER A 87 -4.18 5.62 12.60
CA SER A 87 -5.61 5.48 12.80
C SER A 87 -6.33 5.35 11.47
N PRO A 88 -7.32 4.45 11.37
CA PRO A 88 -8.16 4.39 10.17
C PRO A 88 -8.88 5.69 9.85
N ALA A 89 -9.05 6.57 10.82
CA ALA A 89 -9.70 7.86 10.58
C ALA A 89 -8.90 8.78 9.67
N ARG A 90 -7.61 8.47 9.46
CA ARG A 90 -6.76 9.27 8.58
C ARG A 90 -6.80 8.82 7.13
N TRP A 91 -7.52 7.83 6.83
CA TRP A 91 -7.65 7.24 5.54
C TRP A 91 -8.48 8.13 4.63
N PRO A 92 -8.13 8.22 3.39
CA PRO A 92 -8.96 8.99 2.46
C PRO A 92 -10.30 8.31 2.31
N GLY A 93 -11.32 9.11 2.32
CA GLY A 93 -12.66 8.62 2.20
C GLY A 93 -13.28 8.38 3.55
N PRO A 94 -14.57 8.28 3.57
CA PRO A 94 -15.33 8.13 4.79
C PRO A 94 -15.09 6.80 5.44
#